data_b1268c90b48bbf2f29decf67d0b516eb
#
_entry.id   b1268c90b48bbf2f29decf67d0b516eb
#
_cell.length_a   1.000
_cell.length_b   1.000
_cell.length_c   1.000
_cell.angle_alpha   90.00
_cell.angle_beta   90.00
_cell.angle_gamma   90.00
#
_symmetry.space_group_name_H-M   'P 1'
#
loop_
_entity.id
_entity.type
_entity.pdbx_description
1 polymer ?
#
loop_
_entity_poly.entity_id
_entity_poly.type
_entity_poly.pdbx_seq_one_letter_code
_entity_poly.pdbx_strand_id
1 'polypeptide(L)'
;MRLSVFAVVLLIATAAPTLAGTVMTSEASTPKISGKVVLYIEPDRLRVETSNYVSIFRADQDTAYLLKPADRKFVRLTSEQLKQLADAPALLRETLKSMSPEQRARFDEHLKSLPPAQRAGVERIIAGQPAKFEFRDTGATASFGKWSCRQIDKLVDGQPHESLCVVRTSGLGLTEDDVGSLQRFNDFMGQGLPQELGAFSTVDRRAFEKLVGYAAHPVHTEIPTANTQVTLENVEKKPLSPDLFEIPAGYEEDSKLATH
;
A
#
# COMPACT_ATOMS: atom_id res chain seq x y z
N MET A 1 -19.77 8.74 71.85
CA MET A 1 -19.16 7.77 70.95
C MET A 1 -19.77 7.94 69.58
N ARG A 2 -19.04 8.57 68.64
CA ARG A 2 -19.49 8.73 67.23
C ARG A 2 -18.61 7.77 66.35
N LEU A 3 -19.25 6.73 65.80
CA LEU A 3 -18.61 5.84 64.83
C LEU A 3 -18.67 6.51 63.44
N SER A 4 -17.51 6.85 62.91
CA SER A 4 -17.37 7.26 61.50
C SER A 4 -17.17 6.02 60.64
N VAL A 5 -18.12 5.73 59.79
CA VAL A 5 -18.04 4.67 58.76
C VAL A 5 -17.30 5.24 57.54
N PHE A 6 -16.07 4.80 57.32
CA PHE A 6 -15.34 5.09 56.07
C PHE A 6 -15.85 4.12 54.99
N ALA A 7 -16.54 4.65 53.99
CA ALA A 7 -16.87 3.90 52.77
C ALA A 7 -15.65 3.88 51.86
N VAL A 8 -15.05 2.71 51.70
CA VAL A 8 -13.98 2.47 50.67
C VAL A 8 -14.67 2.24 49.34
N VAL A 9 -14.59 3.22 48.43
CA VAL A 9 -15.05 3.06 47.06
C VAL A 9 -13.95 2.33 46.28
N LEU A 10 -14.20 1.05 45.99
CA LEU A 10 -13.33 0.24 45.14
C LEU A 10 -13.59 0.64 43.68
N LEU A 11 -12.67 1.43 43.07
CA LEU A 11 -12.66 1.72 41.62
C LEU A 11 -12.21 0.45 40.90
N ILE A 12 -13.16 -0.33 40.39
CA ILE A 12 -12.86 -1.42 39.42
C ILE A 12 -12.57 -0.77 38.08
N ALA A 13 -11.30 -0.65 37.73
CA ALA A 13 -10.89 -0.29 36.40
C ALA A 13 -11.24 -1.48 35.48
N THR A 14 -12.36 -1.37 34.75
CA THR A 14 -12.71 -2.30 33.67
C THR A 14 -11.72 -2.07 32.53
N ALA A 15 -10.69 -2.92 32.44
CA ALA A 15 -9.88 -2.99 31.24
C ALA A 15 -10.80 -3.35 30.06
N ALA A 16 -11.01 -2.40 29.15
CA ALA A 16 -11.71 -2.68 27.90
C ALA A 16 -10.93 -3.81 27.18
N PRO A 17 -11.64 -4.81 26.63
CA PRO A 17 -10.97 -5.84 25.84
C PRO A 17 -10.24 -5.16 24.69
N THR A 18 -8.91 -5.20 24.71
CA THR A 18 -8.12 -4.77 23.57
C THR A 18 -8.38 -5.78 22.46
N LEU A 19 -9.08 -5.35 21.40
CA LEU A 19 -9.22 -6.15 20.19
C LEU A 19 -7.82 -6.50 19.70
N ALA A 20 -7.59 -7.80 19.48
CA ALA A 20 -6.31 -8.25 18.97
C ALA A 20 -6.17 -7.78 17.51
N GLY A 21 -5.18 -6.96 17.24
CA GLY A 21 -4.81 -6.59 15.87
C GLY A 21 -4.05 -7.70 15.16
N THR A 22 -3.86 -7.56 13.86
CA THR A 22 -3.09 -8.48 13.03
C THR A 22 -1.73 -7.88 12.70
N VAL A 23 -0.67 -8.69 12.81
CA VAL A 23 0.67 -8.35 12.35
C VAL A 23 1.08 -9.31 11.25
N MET A 24 1.44 -8.76 10.09
CA MET A 24 1.98 -9.52 8.98
C MET A 24 3.44 -9.11 8.78
N THR A 25 4.33 -10.09 8.70
CA THR A 25 5.75 -9.86 8.44
C THR A 25 6.11 -10.47 7.10
N SER A 26 6.74 -9.69 6.23
CA SER A 26 7.22 -10.11 4.92
C SER A 26 8.71 -9.79 4.78
N GLU A 27 9.42 -10.56 3.99
CA GLU A 27 10.73 -10.22 3.47
C GLU A 27 10.57 -9.59 2.09
N ALA A 28 11.16 -8.41 1.90
CA ALA A 28 11.15 -7.70 0.64
C ALA A 28 12.57 -7.56 0.09
N SER A 29 12.71 -7.78 -1.22
CA SER A 29 13.92 -7.48 -1.98
C SER A 29 13.52 -6.65 -3.20
N THR A 30 13.87 -5.39 -3.17
CA THR A 30 13.63 -4.43 -4.25
C THR A 30 14.89 -3.57 -4.43
N PRO A 31 15.03 -2.82 -5.53
CA PRO A 31 16.16 -1.89 -5.70
C PRO A 31 16.24 -0.80 -4.62
N LYS A 32 15.16 -0.52 -3.92
CA LYS A 32 15.06 0.56 -2.91
C LYS A 32 14.90 0.06 -1.47
N ILE A 33 14.37 -1.14 -1.30
CA ILE A 33 14.05 -1.71 0.01
C ILE A 33 14.56 -3.13 0.01
N SER A 34 15.36 -3.48 0.99
CA SER A 34 15.77 -4.86 1.26
C SER A 34 15.60 -5.12 2.74
N GLY A 35 14.98 -6.24 3.09
CA GLY A 35 14.72 -6.65 4.46
C GLY A 35 13.23 -6.69 4.81
N LYS A 36 12.96 -6.64 6.11
CA LYS A 36 11.60 -6.86 6.64
C LYS A 36 10.66 -5.70 6.33
N VAL A 37 9.45 -6.08 5.94
CA VAL A 37 8.28 -5.21 5.90
C VAL A 37 7.29 -5.74 6.92
N VAL A 38 6.89 -4.90 7.86
CA VAL A 38 5.92 -5.26 8.90
C VAL A 38 4.65 -4.44 8.70
N LEU A 39 3.54 -5.13 8.64
CA LEU A 39 2.22 -4.56 8.49
C LEU A 39 1.42 -4.82 9.77
N TYR A 40 0.93 -3.76 10.41
CA TYR A 40 0.04 -3.79 11.56
C TYR A 40 -1.35 -3.39 11.10
N ILE A 41 -2.36 -4.18 11.44
CA ILE A 41 -3.74 -3.98 11.00
C ILE A 41 -4.66 -3.97 12.20
N GLU A 42 -5.46 -2.93 12.31
CA GLU A 42 -6.64 -2.82 13.17
C GLU A 42 -7.84 -2.37 12.34
N PRO A 43 -9.05 -2.45 12.83
CA PRO A 43 -10.19 -1.81 12.19
C PRO A 43 -9.91 -0.33 11.96
N ASP A 44 -10.07 0.13 10.70
CA ASP A 44 -9.87 1.53 10.27
C ASP A 44 -8.45 2.11 10.41
N ARG A 45 -7.46 1.31 10.81
CA ARG A 45 -6.07 1.74 10.95
C ARG A 45 -5.11 0.72 10.40
N LEU A 46 -4.06 1.20 9.73
CA LEU A 46 -3.04 0.36 9.17
C LEU A 46 -1.67 1.06 9.28
N ARG A 47 -0.65 0.30 9.63
CA ARG A 47 0.74 0.79 9.64
C ARG A 47 1.62 -0.18 8.87
N VAL A 48 2.45 0.36 7.97
CA VAL A 48 3.50 -0.37 7.25
C VAL A 48 4.84 0.17 7.68
N GLU A 49 5.71 -0.71 8.13
CA GLU A 49 7.11 -0.38 8.46
C GLU A 49 8.06 -1.04 7.48
N THR A 50 9.00 -0.27 6.99
CA THR A 50 10.16 -0.74 6.22
C THR A 50 11.44 -0.24 6.87
N SER A 51 12.60 -0.61 6.33
CA SER A 51 13.89 -0.09 6.80
C SER A 51 14.01 1.44 6.67
N ASN A 52 13.30 2.06 5.73
CA ASN A 52 13.54 3.45 5.32
C ASN A 52 12.39 4.39 5.65
N TYR A 53 11.16 3.89 5.74
CA TYR A 53 9.98 4.70 6.01
C TYR A 53 8.90 3.92 6.74
N VAL A 54 7.97 4.67 7.31
CA VAL A 54 6.76 4.17 7.94
C VAL A 54 5.58 4.85 7.28
N SER A 55 4.58 4.07 6.87
CA SER A 55 3.29 4.60 6.43
C SER A 55 2.23 4.30 7.48
N ILE A 56 1.45 5.29 7.87
CA ILE A 56 0.30 5.14 8.78
C ILE A 56 -0.93 5.59 8.03
N PHE A 57 -1.93 4.73 7.94
CA PHE A 57 -3.24 5.03 7.36
C PHE A 57 -4.30 5.09 8.46
N ARG A 58 -5.12 6.12 8.44
CA ARG A 58 -6.22 6.40 9.35
C ARG A 58 -7.49 6.58 8.52
N ALA A 59 -8.24 5.50 8.31
CA ALA A 59 -9.50 5.54 7.57
C ALA A 59 -10.54 6.43 8.27
N ASP A 60 -10.50 6.46 9.61
CA ASP A 60 -11.34 7.32 10.45
C ASP A 60 -11.06 8.83 10.24
N GLN A 61 -9.91 9.19 9.67
CA GLN A 61 -9.50 10.56 9.37
C GLN A 61 -9.37 10.84 7.87
N ASP A 62 -9.64 9.85 7.01
CA ASP A 62 -9.41 9.92 5.55
C ASP A 62 -8.00 10.42 5.20
N THR A 63 -6.99 9.89 5.89
CA THR A 63 -5.62 10.42 5.82
C THR A 63 -4.59 9.30 5.92
N ALA A 64 -3.50 9.44 5.18
CA ALA A 64 -2.29 8.66 5.38
C ALA A 64 -1.10 9.58 5.71
N TYR A 65 -0.17 9.07 6.49
CA TYR A 65 1.08 9.74 6.85
C TYR A 65 2.24 8.90 6.35
N LEU A 66 3.16 9.51 5.61
CA LEU A 66 4.41 8.89 5.20
C LEU A 66 5.55 9.50 6.03
N LEU A 67 6.10 8.74 6.96
CA LEU A 67 7.15 9.17 7.86
C LEU A 67 8.51 8.76 7.30
N LYS A 68 9.49 9.65 7.43
CA LYS A 68 10.92 9.42 7.19
C LYS A 68 11.65 9.44 8.52
N PRO A 69 11.87 8.30 9.17
CA PRO A 69 12.46 8.24 10.51
C PRO A 69 13.85 8.88 10.60
N ALA A 70 14.67 8.73 9.57
CA ALA A 70 16.02 9.32 9.51
C ALA A 70 16.00 10.85 9.64
N ASP A 71 14.99 11.52 9.07
CA ASP A 71 14.87 12.97 9.04
C ASP A 71 13.92 13.50 10.12
N ARG A 72 13.21 12.62 10.84
CA ARG A 72 12.08 12.95 11.71
C ARG A 72 11.05 13.85 11.04
N LYS A 73 10.76 13.57 9.78
CA LYS A 73 9.78 14.30 8.98
C LYS A 73 8.66 13.37 8.54
N PHE A 74 7.50 13.97 8.28
CA PHE A 74 6.39 13.25 7.67
C PHE A 74 5.70 14.10 6.61
N VAL A 75 5.04 13.41 5.68
CA VAL A 75 4.11 14.00 4.71
C VAL A 75 2.73 13.48 5.03
N ARG A 76 1.76 14.37 5.08
CA ARG A 76 0.34 14.01 5.17
C ARG A 76 -0.24 13.93 3.77
N LEU A 77 -1.00 12.89 3.52
CA LEU A 77 -1.74 12.66 2.29
C LEU A 77 -3.23 12.57 2.63
N THR A 78 -4.03 13.41 2.03
CA THR A 78 -5.49 13.38 2.12
C THR A 78 -6.09 12.87 0.82
N SER A 79 -7.34 12.40 0.83
CA SER A 79 -8.06 12.01 -0.40
C SER A 79 -8.12 13.15 -1.44
N GLU A 80 -8.22 14.40 -0.99
CA GLU A 80 -8.21 15.54 -1.90
C GLU A 80 -6.87 15.71 -2.62
N GLN A 81 -5.74 15.61 -1.87
CA GLN A 81 -4.40 15.67 -2.45
C GLN A 81 -4.15 14.49 -3.40
N LEU A 82 -4.63 13.30 -3.04
CA LEU A 82 -4.52 12.13 -3.92
C LEU A 82 -5.30 12.34 -5.23
N LYS A 83 -6.51 12.89 -5.16
CA LYS A 83 -7.29 13.22 -6.38
C LYS A 83 -6.57 14.24 -7.26
N GLN A 84 -5.94 15.25 -6.66
CA GLN A 84 -5.12 16.20 -7.43
C GLN A 84 -3.94 15.53 -8.13
N LEU A 85 -3.30 14.53 -7.48
CA LEU A 85 -2.25 13.72 -8.12
C LEU A 85 -2.80 12.87 -9.27
N ALA A 86 -4.02 12.36 -9.15
CA ALA A 86 -4.68 11.62 -10.23
C ALA A 86 -4.92 12.46 -11.48
N ASP A 87 -5.05 13.78 -11.34
CA ASP A 87 -5.22 14.72 -12.45
C ASP A 87 -3.89 15.09 -13.14
N ALA A 88 -2.74 14.76 -12.54
CA ALA A 88 -1.42 15.09 -13.08
C ALA A 88 -1.20 14.62 -14.53
N PRO A 89 -1.68 13.44 -14.99
CA PRO A 89 -1.61 13.07 -16.40
C PRO A 89 -2.34 14.02 -17.35
N ALA A 90 -3.50 14.51 -16.94
CA ALA A 90 -4.26 15.49 -17.73
C ALA A 90 -3.52 16.83 -17.81
N LEU A 91 -2.99 17.31 -16.68
CA LEU A 91 -2.18 18.52 -16.63
C LEU A 91 -0.91 18.40 -17.47
N LEU A 92 -0.24 17.24 -17.45
CA LEU A 92 0.93 17.00 -18.30
C LEU A 92 0.56 17.13 -19.79
N ARG A 93 -0.55 16.53 -20.22
CA ARG A 93 -1.00 16.63 -21.62
C ARG A 93 -1.29 18.06 -22.03
N GLU A 94 -1.95 18.84 -21.19
CA GLU A 94 -2.22 20.26 -21.46
C GLU A 94 -0.92 21.08 -21.50
N THR A 95 -0.01 20.84 -20.56
CA THR A 95 1.31 21.49 -20.56
C THR A 95 2.08 21.19 -21.85
N LEU A 96 2.08 19.95 -22.31
CA LEU A 96 2.76 19.55 -23.56
C LEU A 96 2.18 20.25 -24.80
N LYS A 97 0.87 20.54 -24.82
CA LYS A 97 0.23 21.29 -25.91
C LYS A 97 0.66 22.75 -25.94
N SER A 98 0.95 23.35 -24.79
CA SER A 98 1.34 24.76 -24.65
C SER A 98 2.85 25.01 -24.73
N MET A 99 3.67 23.97 -24.83
CA MET A 99 5.13 24.07 -24.91
C MET A 99 5.59 24.70 -26.22
N SER A 100 6.64 25.53 -26.15
CA SER A 100 7.35 25.99 -27.36
C SER A 100 8.08 24.82 -28.04
N PRO A 101 8.41 24.94 -29.34
CA PRO A 101 9.17 23.89 -30.04
C PRO A 101 10.48 23.50 -29.35
N GLU A 102 11.19 24.48 -28.76
CA GLU A 102 12.45 24.21 -28.04
C GLU A 102 12.19 23.47 -26.71
N GLN A 103 11.15 23.84 -25.97
CA GLN A 103 10.76 23.15 -24.74
C GLN A 103 10.34 21.71 -25.04
N ARG A 104 9.58 21.53 -26.12
CA ARG A 104 9.16 20.20 -26.57
C ARG A 104 10.35 19.32 -26.95
N ALA A 105 11.32 19.86 -27.70
CA ALA A 105 12.54 19.13 -28.09
C ALA A 105 13.34 18.67 -26.85
N ARG A 106 13.50 19.53 -25.84
CA ARG A 106 14.17 19.16 -24.57
C ARG A 106 13.41 18.08 -23.80
N PHE A 107 12.10 18.16 -23.77
CA PHE A 107 11.26 17.14 -23.15
C PHE A 107 11.42 15.78 -23.87
N ASP A 108 11.36 15.76 -25.21
CA ASP A 108 11.50 14.56 -26.01
C ASP A 108 12.90 13.94 -25.85
N GLU A 109 13.94 14.76 -25.71
CA GLU A 109 15.30 14.30 -25.42
C GLU A 109 15.39 13.67 -24.03
N HIS A 110 14.82 14.31 -23.02
CA HIS A 110 14.74 13.75 -21.68
C HIS A 110 13.95 12.43 -21.66
N LEU A 111 12.83 12.37 -22.36
CA LEU A 111 12.03 11.15 -22.47
C LEU A 111 12.82 10.00 -23.07
N LYS A 112 13.66 10.25 -24.10
CA LYS A 112 14.55 9.25 -24.71
C LYS A 112 15.62 8.74 -23.75
N SER A 113 16.04 9.56 -22.77
CA SER A 113 17.04 9.19 -21.76
C SER A 113 16.49 8.27 -20.67
N LEU A 114 15.16 8.16 -20.52
CA LEU A 114 14.53 7.28 -19.53
C LEU A 114 14.72 5.80 -19.88
N PRO A 115 14.80 4.92 -18.87
CA PRO A 115 14.73 3.48 -19.07
C PRO A 115 13.48 3.09 -19.89
N PRO A 116 13.55 2.06 -20.74
CA PRO A 116 12.47 1.72 -21.69
C PRO A 116 11.09 1.56 -21.02
N ALA A 117 11.02 0.92 -19.87
CA ALA A 117 9.76 0.71 -19.13
C ALA A 117 9.16 2.03 -18.61
N GLN A 118 10.00 2.94 -18.08
CA GLN A 118 9.57 4.26 -17.62
C GLN A 118 9.11 5.13 -18.80
N ARG A 119 9.86 5.12 -19.88
CA ARG A 119 9.51 5.85 -21.11
C ARG A 119 8.16 5.40 -21.65
N ALA A 120 7.92 4.09 -21.77
CA ALA A 120 6.65 3.55 -22.23
C ALA A 120 5.47 3.98 -21.33
N GLY A 121 5.68 4.07 -20.01
CA GLY A 121 4.69 4.61 -19.07
C GLY A 121 4.34 6.06 -19.36
N VAL A 122 5.36 6.92 -19.53
CA VAL A 122 5.15 8.35 -19.83
C VAL A 122 4.51 8.55 -21.21
N GLU A 123 4.96 7.82 -22.24
CA GLU A 123 4.36 7.86 -23.58
C GLU A 123 2.88 7.49 -23.55
N ARG A 124 2.50 6.48 -22.74
CA ARG A 124 1.12 6.07 -22.55
C ARG A 124 0.29 7.18 -21.87
N ILE A 125 0.82 7.82 -20.83
CA ILE A 125 0.19 8.96 -20.18
C ILE A 125 -0.07 10.09 -21.19
N ILE A 126 0.93 10.41 -22.02
CA ILE A 126 0.83 11.43 -23.06
C ILE A 126 -0.25 11.06 -24.07
N ALA A 127 -0.32 9.80 -24.47
CA ALA A 127 -1.31 9.30 -25.41
C ALA A 127 -2.72 9.20 -24.80
N GLY A 128 -2.87 9.38 -23.48
CA GLY A 128 -4.15 9.21 -22.77
C GLY A 128 -4.66 7.76 -22.82
N GLN A 129 -3.78 6.80 -22.92
CA GLN A 129 -4.10 5.38 -23.02
C GLN A 129 -3.85 4.70 -21.67
N PRO A 130 -4.91 4.35 -20.90
CA PRO A 130 -4.73 3.60 -19.67
C PRO A 130 -4.18 2.20 -19.98
N ALA A 131 -3.32 1.70 -19.11
CA ALA A 131 -2.86 0.32 -19.19
C ALA A 131 -4.03 -0.64 -18.94
N LYS A 132 -4.11 -1.72 -19.71
CA LYS A 132 -5.07 -2.80 -19.46
C LYS A 132 -4.43 -3.80 -18.51
N PHE A 133 -5.05 -3.96 -17.34
CA PHE A 133 -4.66 -4.97 -16.36
C PHE A 133 -5.57 -6.18 -16.46
N GLU A 134 -4.98 -7.35 -16.53
CA GLU A 134 -5.67 -8.63 -16.53
C GLU A 134 -5.00 -9.58 -15.54
N PHE A 135 -5.80 -10.39 -14.85
CA PHE A 135 -5.29 -11.47 -14.02
C PHE A 135 -5.58 -12.79 -14.70
N ARG A 136 -4.58 -13.64 -14.78
CA ARG A 136 -4.67 -14.96 -15.37
C ARG A 136 -4.28 -16.01 -14.35
N ASP A 137 -5.19 -16.92 -14.08
CA ASP A 137 -4.88 -18.12 -13.33
C ASP A 137 -4.03 -19.06 -14.18
N THR A 138 -2.86 -19.41 -13.69
CA THR A 138 -1.95 -20.33 -14.39
C THR A 138 -2.36 -21.81 -14.21
N GLY A 139 -3.23 -22.10 -13.24
CA GLY A 139 -3.55 -23.47 -12.82
C GLY A 139 -2.44 -24.14 -12.00
N ALA A 140 -1.29 -23.51 -11.86
CA ALA A 140 -0.16 -24.03 -11.10
C ALA A 140 -0.29 -23.71 -9.61
N THR A 141 0.34 -24.56 -8.79
CA THR A 141 0.52 -24.35 -7.36
C THR A 141 2.00 -24.27 -7.03
N ALA A 142 2.33 -23.48 -6.01
CA ALA A 142 3.69 -23.37 -5.47
C ALA A 142 3.64 -23.37 -3.93
N SER A 143 4.81 -23.38 -3.30
CA SER A 143 4.90 -23.25 -1.84
C SER A 143 5.92 -22.18 -1.50
N PHE A 144 5.51 -21.22 -0.66
CA PHE A 144 6.37 -20.20 -0.09
C PHE A 144 6.25 -20.23 1.44
N GLY A 145 7.37 -20.52 2.10
CA GLY A 145 7.39 -20.76 3.53
C GLY A 145 6.44 -21.92 3.91
N LYS A 146 5.47 -21.65 4.77
CA LYS A 146 4.47 -22.63 5.25
C LYS A 146 3.19 -22.69 4.41
N TRP A 147 3.07 -21.88 3.38
CA TRP A 147 1.84 -21.76 2.59
C TRP A 147 1.96 -22.42 1.22
N SER A 148 1.00 -23.31 0.92
CA SER A 148 0.73 -23.75 -0.44
C SER A 148 -0.24 -22.78 -1.09
N CYS A 149 0.08 -22.27 -2.25
CA CYS A 149 -0.61 -21.16 -2.88
C CYS A 149 -0.85 -21.42 -4.38
N ARG A 150 -1.84 -20.72 -4.95
CA ARG A 150 -2.19 -20.77 -6.37
C ARG A 150 -1.45 -19.65 -7.10
N GLN A 151 -0.83 -19.97 -8.24
CA GLN A 151 -0.10 -19.00 -9.03
C GLN A 151 -1.03 -18.23 -9.97
N ILE A 152 -0.90 -16.91 -9.94
CA ILE A 152 -1.67 -15.96 -10.77
C ILE A 152 -0.69 -15.00 -11.41
N ASP A 153 -0.79 -14.83 -12.73
CA ASP A 153 -0.07 -13.80 -13.46
C ASP A 153 -0.95 -12.55 -13.55
N LYS A 154 -0.36 -11.39 -13.30
CA LYS A 154 -0.89 -10.11 -13.70
C LYS A 154 -0.26 -9.70 -15.01
N LEU A 155 -1.10 -9.42 -15.98
CA LEU A 155 -0.71 -8.97 -17.30
C LEU A 155 -0.93 -7.46 -17.42
N VAL A 156 -0.04 -6.77 -18.08
CA VAL A 156 -0.19 -5.38 -18.51
C VAL A 156 -0.17 -5.37 -20.03
N ASP A 157 -1.26 -4.93 -20.65
CA ASP A 157 -1.45 -4.97 -22.10
C ASP A 157 -1.18 -6.35 -22.72
N GLY A 158 -1.61 -7.41 -22.02
CA GLY A 158 -1.44 -8.80 -22.44
C GLY A 158 -0.04 -9.39 -22.19
N GLN A 159 0.92 -8.62 -21.66
CA GLN A 159 2.26 -9.09 -21.35
C GLN A 159 2.41 -9.42 -19.84
N PRO A 160 3.08 -10.51 -19.47
CA PRO A 160 3.35 -10.82 -18.08
C PRO A 160 4.14 -9.68 -17.41
N HIS A 161 3.62 -9.19 -16.28
CA HIS A 161 4.22 -8.10 -15.54
C HIS A 161 4.57 -8.50 -14.10
N GLU A 162 3.67 -9.24 -13.46
CA GLU A 162 3.79 -9.63 -12.06
C GLU A 162 3.30 -11.07 -11.89
N SER A 163 4.01 -11.86 -11.10
CA SER A 163 3.58 -13.18 -10.68
C SER A 163 3.23 -13.16 -9.21
N LEU A 164 2.07 -13.70 -8.88
CA LEU A 164 1.50 -13.71 -7.55
C LEU A 164 1.23 -15.14 -7.11
N CYS A 165 1.58 -15.48 -5.88
CA CYS A 165 1.15 -16.73 -5.28
C CYS A 165 0.15 -16.41 -4.17
N VAL A 166 -1.12 -16.82 -4.35
CA VAL A 166 -2.22 -16.40 -3.49
C VAL A 166 -2.80 -17.54 -2.67
N VAL A 167 -3.23 -17.22 -1.45
CA VAL A 167 -3.95 -18.12 -0.56
C VAL A 167 -5.27 -17.50 -0.12
N ARG A 168 -6.19 -18.33 0.39
CA ARG A 168 -7.40 -17.81 1.05
C ARG A 168 -7.02 -16.93 2.24
N THR A 169 -7.68 -15.80 2.40
CA THR A 169 -7.48 -14.92 3.55
C THR A 169 -7.77 -15.63 4.88
N SER A 170 -8.76 -16.53 4.92
CA SER A 170 -9.06 -17.35 6.09
C SER A 170 -7.91 -18.32 6.44
N GLY A 171 -7.18 -18.81 5.42
CA GLY A 171 -6.00 -19.66 5.62
C GLY A 171 -4.81 -18.90 6.22
N LEU A 172 -4.82 -17.59 6.18
CA LEU A 172 -3.87 -16.70 6.87
C LEU A 172 -4.35 -16.28 8.27
N GLY A 173 -5.56 -16.65 8.67
CA GLY A 173 -6.17 -16.18 9.92
C GLY A 173 -6.60 -14.71 9.86
N LEU A 174 -6.74 -14.12 8.66
CA LEU A 174 -7.27 -12.77 8.48
C LEU A 174 -8.78 -12.77 8.68
N THR A 175 -9.27 -11.82 9.45
CA THR A 175 -10.70 -11.56 9.64
C THR A 175 -11.25 -10.71 8.50
N GLU A 176 -12.58 -10.58 8.42
CA GLU A 176 -13.22 -9.66 7.49
C GLU A 176 -12.82 -8.19 7.74
N ASP A 177 -12.63 -7.81 9.01
CA ASP A 177 -12.17 -6.47 9.39
C ASP A 177 -10.74 -6.20 8.92
N ASP A 178 -9.82 -7.18 9.07
CA ASP A 178 -8.44 -7.05 8.54
C ASP A 178 -8.46 -6.81 7.04
N VAL A 179 -9.22 -7.64 6.36
CA VAL A 179 -9.35 -7.57 4.90
C VAL A 179 -10.02 -6.25 4.48
N GLY A 180 -11.04 -5.81 5.23
CA GLY A 180 -11.69 -4.52 5.03
C GLY A 180 -10.73 -3.34 5.18
N SER A 181 -9.85 -3.38 6.19
CA SER A 181 -8.83 -2.34 6.42
C SER A 181 -7.79 -2.29 5.31
N LEU A 182 -7.32 -3.45 4.84
CA LEU A 182 -6.44 -3.55 3.68
C LEU A 182 -7.11 -2.97 2.42
N GLN A 183 -8.39 -3.26 2.20
CA GLN A 183 -9.12 -2.76 1.05
C GLN A 183 -9.28 -1.23 1.11
N ARG A 184 -9.67 -0.68 2.28
CA ARG A 184 -9.78 0.77 2.45
C ARG A 184 -8.46 1.50 2.19
N PHE A 185 -7.34 0.93 2.68
CA PHE A 185 -6.03 1.48 2.39
C PHE A 185 -5.72 1.47 0.89
N ASN A 186 -6.01 0.36 0.23
CA ASN A 186 -5.81 0.21 -1.21
C ASN A 186 -6.69 1.19 -2.01
N ASP A 187 -7.96 1.31 -1.64
CA ASP A 187 -8.89 2.23 -2.30
C ASP A 187 -8.45 3.70 -2.08
N PHE A 188 -7.96 4.03 -0.88
CA PHE A 188 -7.43 5.35 -0.56
C PHE A 188 -6.19 5.67 -1.42
N MET A 189 -5.18 4.80 -1.41
CA MET A 189 -3.95 5.01 -2.20
C MET A 189 -4.22 5.01 -3.70
N GLY A 190 -5.17 4.20 -4.15
CA GLY A 190 -5.59 4.11 -5.55
C GLY A 190 -6.22 5.40 -6.10
N GLN A 191 -6.72 6.28 -5.24
CA GLN A 191 -7.27 7.57 -5.68
C GLN A 191 -6.22 8.48 -6.31
N GLY A 192 -4.95 8.36 -5.91
CA GLY A 192 -3.87 9.26 -6.37
C GLY A 192 -2.91 8.63 -7.37
N LEU A 193 -3.01 7.34 -7.60
CA LEU A 193 -2.13 6.65 -8.52
C LEU A 193 -2.83 6.50 -9.87
N PRO A 194 -2.35 7.18 -10.93
CA PRO A 194 -2.81 6.89 -12.28
C PRO A 194 -2.66 5.39 -12.54
N GLN A 195 -3.69 4.75 -13.06
CA GLN A 195 -3.65 3.31 -13.38
C GLN A 195 -2.47 2.95 -14.29
N GLU A 196 -1.98 3.94 -15.06
CA GLU A 196 -0.85 3.83 -15.94
C GLU A 196 0.50 3.69 -15.20
N LEU A 197 0.60 4.22 -13.99
CA LEU A 197 1.82 4.16 -13.17
C LEU A 197 1.84 2.95 -12.23
N GLY A 198 0.93 2.02 -12.38
CA GLY A 198 0.64 0.86 -11.55
C GLY A 198 1.78 -0.03 -11.05
N ALA A 199 2.94 0.57 -10.74
CA ALA A 199 4.06 -0.10 -10.10
C ALA A 199 3.78 -0.50 -8.63
N PHE A 200 2.73 0.07 -8.03
CA PHE A 200 2.19 -0.35 -6.74
C PHE A 200 0.76 -0.82 -6.97
N SER A 201 0.64 -1.90 -7.72
CA SER A 201 -0.67 -2.47 -7.92
C SER A 201 -1.22 -2.89 -6.58
N THR A 202 -2.10 -2.07 -6.10
CA THR A 202 -3.12 -2.52 -5.19
C THR A 202 -3.74 -3.71 -5.88
N VAL A 203 -3.45 -4.88 -5.35
CA VAL A 203 -4.07 -6.11 -5.81
C VAL A 203 -5.57 -5.86 -5.75
N ASP A 204 -6.21 -5.68 -6.91
CA ASP A 204 -7.64 -5.51 -6.94
C ASP A 204 -8.25 -6.80 -6.41
N ARG A 205 -8.59 -6.77 -5.11
CA ARG A 205 -9.18 -7.89 -4.41
C ARG A 205 -10.37 -8.46 -5.16
N ARG A 206 -11.20 -7.60 -5.75
CA ARG A 206 -12.37 -8.03 -6.51
C ARG A 206 -11.98 -8.82 -7.76
N ALA A 207 -10.86 -8.45 -8.40
CA ALA A 207 -10.35 -9.20 -9.54
C ALA A 207 -9.88 -10.60 -9.11
N PHE A 208 -9.24 -10.75 -7.95
CA PHE A 208 -8.90 -12.07 -7.41
C PHE A 208 -10.11 -12.86 -6.99
N GLU A 209 -11.03 -12.26 -6.25
CA GLU A 209 -12.26 -12.93 -5.82
C GLU A 209 -13.05 -13.46 -7.01
N LYS A 210 -13.14 -12.65 -8.07
CA LYS A 210 -13.78 -13.06 -9.31
C LYS A 210 -13.04 -14.21 -10.01
N LEU A 211 -11.71 -14.18 -10.03
CA LEU A 211 -10.89 -15.17 -10.72
C LEU A 211 -10.81 -16.48 -9.95
N VAL A 212 -10.58 -16.44 -8.62
CA VAL A 212 -10.38 -17.64 -7.81
C VAL A 212 -11.64 -18.11 -7.10
N GLY A 213 -12.70 -17.30 -7.05
CA GLY A 213 -13.97 -17.62 -6.40
C GLY A 213 -13.95 -17.52 -4.87
N TYR A 214 -12.94 -16.86 -4.29
CA TYR A 214 -12.81 -16.64 -2.84
C TYR A 214 -11.93 -15.44 -2.53
N ALA A 215 -12.05 -14.90 -1.31
CA ALA A 215 -11.19 -13.85 -0.81
C ALA A 215 -9.75 -14.37 -0.67
N ALA A 216 -8.81 -13.74 -1.37
CA ALA A 216 -7.42 -14.18 -1.45
C ALA A 216 -6.44 -13.04 -1.11
N HIS A 217 -5.24 -13.45 -0.66
CA HIS A 217 -4.11 -12.55 -0.38
C HIS A 217 -2.82 -13.16 -0.91
N PRO A 218 -1.93 -12.37 -1.55
CA PRO A 218 -0.65 -12.87 -2.02
C PRO A 218 0.28 -13.17 -0.83
N VAL A 219 0.87 -14.35 -0.83
CA VAL A 219 1.96 -14.74 0.08
C VAL A 219 3.32 -14.60 -0.58
N HIS A 220 3.35 -14.48 -1.90
CA HIS A 220 4.55 -14.16 -2.66
C HIS A 220 4.17 -13.32 -3.88
N THR A 221 4.97 -12.32 -4.15
CA THR A 221 4.86 -11.43 -5.30
C THR A 221 6.23 -11.28 -5.94
N GLU A 222 6.29 -11.42 -7.25
CA GLU A 222 7.50 -11.19 -8.04
C GLU A 222 7.20 -10.26 -9.23
N ILE A 223 8.01 -9.22 -9.39
CA ILE A 223 7.98 -8.29 -10.53
C ILE A 223 9.37 -8.31 -11.18
N PRO A 224 9.60 -9.21 -12.16
CA PRO A 224 10.93 -9.41 -12.74
C PRO A 224 11.52 -8.14 -13.35
N THR A 225 10.70 -7.35 -14.04
CA THR A 225 11.13 -6.10 -14.70
C THR A 225 11.57 -5.02 -13.70
N ALA A 226 11.12 -5.10 -12.46
CA ALA A 226 11.49 -4.20 -11.38
C ALA A 226 12.50 -4.82 -10.40
N ASN A 227 12.96 -6.05 -10.64
CA ASN A 227 13.79 -6.82 -9.71
C ASN A 227 13.24 -6.77 -8.28
N THR A 228 11.94 -7.05 -8.16
CA THR A 228 11.20 -6.91 -6.90
C THR A 228 10.60 -8.25 -6.52
N GLN A 229 10.82 -8.65 -5.28
CA GLN A 229 10.20 -9.82 -4.66
C GLN A 229 9.72 -9.45 -3.26
N VAL A 230 8.54 -9.93 -2.90
CA VAL A 230 8.00 -9.83 -1.54
C VAL A 230 7.43 -11.18 -1.13
N THR A 231 7.87 -11.70 0.00
CA THR A 231 7.40 -13.00 0.51
C THR A 231 6.89 -12.84 1.93
N LEU A 232 5.66 -13.25 2.17
CA LEU A 232 5.07 -13.29 3.50
C LEU A 232 5.74 -14.39 4.34
N GLU A 233 6.24 -14.03 5.52
CA GLU A 233 6.89 -14.96 6.46
C GLU A 233 5.96 -15.39 7.59
N ASN A 234 5.19 -14.44 8.13
CA ASN A 234 4.35 -14.70 9.30
C ASN A 234 3.09 -13.83 9.33
N VAL A 235 2.05 -14.38 9.95
CA VAL A 235 0.84 -13.68 10.34
C VAL A 235 0.52 -14.07 11.78
N GLU A 236 0.33 -13.09 12.65
CA GLU A 236 0.01 -13.30 14.06
C GLU A 236 -1.06 -12.33 14.54
N LYS A 237 -1.84 -12.75 15.53
CA LYS A 237 -2.80 -11.92 16.24
C LYS A 237 -2.23 -11.56 17.59
N LYS A 238 -2.19 -10.25 17.91
CA LYS A 238 -1.76 -9.76 19.23
C LYS A 238 -2.36 -8.40 19.54
N PRO A 239 -2.46 -8.01 20.81
CA PRO A 239 -2.82 -6.64 21.17
C PRO A 239 -1.81 -5.66 20.59
N LEU A 240 -2.29 -4.58 19.96
CA LEU A 240 -1.47 -3.50 19.43
C LEU A 240 -1.62 -2.26 20.30
N SER A 241 -0.50 -1.53 20.48
CA SER A 241 -0.55 -0.23 21.15
C SER A 241 -1.20 0.80 20.20
N PRO A 242 -2.15 1.62 20.67
CA PRO A 242 -2.70 2.72 19.90
C PRO A 242 -1.63 3.67 19.33
N ASP A 243 -0.52 3.85 20.04
CA ASP A 243 0.60 4.71 19.63
C ASP A 243 1.26 4.26 18.32
N LEU A 244 1.10 2.99 17.92
CA LEU A 244 1.58 2.51 16.63
C LEU A 244 0.94 3.27 15.45
N PHE A 245 -0.27 3.77 15.63
CA PHE A 245 -1.05 4.43 14.58
C PHE A 245 -1.05 5.96 14.73
N GLU A 246 -0.12 6.49 15.53
CA GLU A 246 0.07 7.91 15.72
C GLU A 246 1.46 8.35 15.21
N ILE A 247 1.58 9.64 14.87
CA ILE A 247 2.88 10.23 14.51
C ILE A 247 3.71 10.35 15.80
N PRO A 248 4.93 9.79 15.86
CA PRO A 248 5.75 9.90 17.07
C PRO A 248 6.11 11.35 17.40
N ALA A 249 6.27 11.66 18.67
CA ALA A 249 6.68 12.98 19.11
C ALA A 249 8.00 13.41 18.47
N GLY A 250 8.12 14.70 18.11
CA GLY A 250 9.35 15.27 17.52
C GLY A 250 9.47 15.09 16.01
N TYR A 251 8.40 14.63 15.33
CA TYR A 251 8.32 14.68 13.89
C TYR A 251 7.73 16.01 13.43
N GLU A 252 8.23 16.53 12.31
CA GLU A 252 7.77 17.77 11.68
C GLU A 252 7.12 17.48 10.32
N GLU A 253 6.04 18.19 9.99
CA GLU A 253 5.39 18.07 8.69
C GLU A 253 6.25 18.72 7.59
N ASP A 254 6.61 17.97 6.56
CA ASP A 254 7.32 18.46 5.38
C ASP A 254 6.33 18.93 4.32
N SER A 255 5.91 20.19 4.42
CA SER A 255 4.95 20.80 3.47
C SER A 255 5.48 20.92 2.04
N LYS A 256 6.80 20.84 1.83
CA LYS A 256 7.41 20.98 0.50
C LYS A 256 7.17 19.77 -0.41
N LEU A 257 6.93 18.60 0.15
CA LEU A 257 6.63 17.38 -0.61
C LEU A 257 5.13 17.24 -0.95
N ALA A 258 4.28 18.02 -0.31
CA ALA A 258 2.84 18.03 -0.58
C ALA A 258 2.43 18.94 -1.76
N THR A 259 3.36 19.71 -2.31
CA THR A 259 3.08 20.75 -3.31
C THR A 259 3.84 20.61 -4.64
N HIS A 260 4.47 19.44 -4.90
CA HIS A 260 5.21 19.19 -6.16
C HIS A 260 4.70 17.95 -6.88
#